data_56b43cac2b6ba381113f35633e13bd79
#
_entry.id   56b43cac2b6ba381113f35633e13bd79
#
_cell.length_a   1.000
_cell.length_b   1.000
_cell.length_c   1.000
_cell.angle_alpha   90.00
_cell.angle_beta   90.00
_cell.angle_gamma   90.00
#
_symmetry.space_group_name_H-M   'P 1'
#
loop_
_entity.id
_entity.type
_entity.pdbx_description
1 polymer ?
#
loop_
_entity_poly.entity_id
_entity_poly.type
_entity_poly.pdbx_seq_one_letter_code
_entity_poly.pdbx_strand_id
1 'polypeptide(L)'
;MIKDKAVTFCGHEFECVDTGFGEQMQVDVVIRPEDIYIFDVSDAAQLTGTVTSCIFKGVHYEMLVQTREGYELMVQDYHAFEAGREVGLLVKPFDIHVMKKERTCNTFEGKLVDETHVDFLGCNFECLPCRASSRAAPCKWK
;
A
#
# COMPACT_ATOMS: atom_id res chain seq x y z
N MET A 1 10.95 -8.34 -0.32
CA MET A 1 11.35 -9.13 -1.50
C MET A 1 11.66 -10.55 -1.06
N ILE A 2 11.08 -11.55 -1.70
CA ILE A 2 11.28 -12.96 -1.31
C ILE A 2 12.57 -13.50 -1.91
N LYS A 3 12.80 -13.16 -3.14
CA LYS A 3 13.98 -13.51 -3.94
C LYS A 3 14.17 -12.45 -5.02
N ASP A 4 15.30 -12.50 -5.72
CA ASP A 4 15.50 -11.64 -6.88
C ASP A 4 14.39 -11.83 -7.91
N LYS A 5 13.84 -10.74 -8.43
CA LYS A 5 12.72 -10.67 -9.37
C LYS A 5 11.37 -11.11 -8.84
N ALA A 6 11.20 -11.26 -7.53
CA ALA A 6 9.90 -11.53 -6.93
C ALA A 6 9.66 -10.71 -5.66
N VAL A 7 8.52 -10.11 -5.55
CA VAL A 7 8.09 -9.29 -4.41
C VAL A 7 6.72 -9.71 -3.94
N THR A 8 6.50 -9.70 -2.63
CA THR A 8 5.19 -9.99 -2.04
C THR A 8 4.56 -8.70 -1.52
N PHE A 9 3.36 -8.42 -1.95
CA PHE A 9 2.50 -7.37 -1.40
C PHE A 9 1.03 -7.76 -1.55
N CYS A 10 0.16 -7.15 -0.79
CA CYS A 10 -1.27 -7.49 -0.76
C CYS A 10 -1.55 -9.00 -0.57
N GLY A 11 -0.66 -9.73 0.11
CA GLY A 11 -0.82 -11.18 0.35
C GLY A 11 -0.48 -12.08 -0.85
N HIS A 12 -0.01 -11.54 -1.96
CA HIS A 12 0.32 -12.27 -3.19
C HIS A 12 1.75 -12.03 -3.63
N GLU A 13 2.33 -13.02 -4.33
CA GLU A 13 3.66 -12.91 -4.94
C GLU A 13 3.54 -12.40 -6.37
N PHE A 14 4.35 -11.39 -6.70
CA PHE A 14 4.41 -10.79 -8.03
C PHE A 14 5.84 -10.86 -8.57
N GLU A 15 5.93 -11.11 -9.88
CA GLU A 15 7.20 -10.95 -10.58
C GLU A 15 7.51 -9.47 -10.80
N CYS A 16 8.76 -9.09 -10.64
CA CYS A 16 9.27 -7.75 -10.94
C CYS A 16 10.60 -7.84 -11.70
N VAL A 17 11.02 -6.75 -12.30
CA VAL A 17 12.28 -6.69 -13.06
C VAL A 17 13.46 -6.26 -12.21
N ASP A 18 13.20 -5.63 -11.08
CA ASP A 18 14.23 -5.13 -10.19
C ASP A 18 14.96 -6.27 -9.47
N THR A 19 16.29 -6.13 -9.35
CA THR A 19 17.18 -7.10 -8.72
C THR A 19 18.16 -6.43 -7.76
N GLY A 20 18.89 -7.23 -6.99
CA GLY A 20 19.98 -6.73 -6.15
C GLY A 20 19.57 -6.26 -4.76
N PHE A 21 18.36 -6.56 -4.32
CA PHE A 21 17.89 -6.21 -2.98
C PHE A 21 18.19 -7.26 -1.91
N GLY A 22 18.54 -8.48 -2.32
CA GLY A 22 18.72 -9.62 -1.41
C GLY A 22 17.43 -10.38 -1.10
N GLU A 23 17.58 -11.55 -0.51
CA GLU A 23 16.43 -12.40 -0.14
C GLU A 23 15.76 -11.89 1.13
N GLN A 24 14.42 -11.96 1.17
CA GLN A 24 13.57 -11.61 2.32
C GLN A 24 13.78 -10.19 2.88
N MET A 25 14.26 -9.28 2.05
CA MET A 25 14.45 -7.88 2.44
C MET A 25 13.13 -7.11 2.38
N GLN A 26 12.89 -6.26 3.37
CA GLN A 26 11.76 -5.33 3.32
C GLN A 26 12.05 -4.22 2.30
N VAL A 27 11.11 -4.01 1.40
CA VAL A 27 11.21 -3.03 0.33
C VAL A 27 9.92 -2.22 0.23
N ASP A 28 10.01 -1.04 -0.35
CA ASP A 28 8.84 -0.28 -0.76
C ASP A 28 8.50 -0.65 -2.20
N VAL A 29 7.24 -0.97 -2.43
CA VAL A 29 6.72 -1.28 -3.77
C VAL A 29 5.90 -0.10 -4.24
N VAL A 30 6.24 0.44 -5.40
CA VAL A 30 5.57 1.57 -6.00
C VAL A 30 4.98 1.15 -7.34
N ILE A 31 3.68 1.34 -7.49
CA ILE A 31 2.93 1.08 -8.72
C ILE A 31 2.11 2.32 -9.01
N ARG A 32 2.17 2.80 -10.25
CA ARG A 32 1.36 3.94 -10.66
C ARG A 32 -0.10 3.51 -10.82
N PRO A 33 -1.07 4.35 -10.46
CA PRO A 33 -2.48 4.01 -10.63
C PRO A 33 -2.88 3.64 -12.07
N GLU A 34 -2.26 4.26 -13.06
CA GLU A 34 -2.48 4.00 -14.49
C GLU A 34 -1.88 2.68 -14.98
N ASP A 35 -0.95 2.10 -14.24
CA ASP A 35 -0.26 0.86 -14.59
C ASP A 35 -0.97 -0.38 -14.02
N ILE A 36 -2.04 -0.19 -13.28
CA ILE A 36 -2.89 -1.27 -12.79
C ILE A 36 -4.04 -1.49 -13.79
N TYR A 37 -4.08 -2.65 -14.41
CA TYR A 37 -5.14 -3.03 -15.31
C TYR A 37 -6.36 -3.53 -14.53
N ILE A 38 -7.52 -2.97 -14.83
CA ILE A 38 -8.80 -3.33 -14.22
C ILE A 38 -9.73 -3.93 -15.27
N PHE A 39 -10.37 -5.04 -14.93
CA PHE A 39 -11.31 -5.76 -15.80
C PHE A 39 -12.29 -6.57 -14.96
N ASP A 40 -13.29 -7.15 -15.62
CA ASP A 40 -14.20 -8.06 -14.95
C ASP A 40 -13.47 -9.28 -14.40
N VAL A 41 -13.96 -9.83 -13.30
CA VAL A 41 -13.33 -10.98 -12.63
C VAL A 41 -13.12 -12.12 -13.62
N SER A 42 -11.87 -12.55 -13.74
CA SER A 42 -11.48 -13.66 -14.61
C SER A 42 -10.27 -14.40 -14.04
N ASP A 43 -9.97 -15.56 -14.61
CA ASP A 43 -8.80 -16.36 -14.21
C ASP A 43 -7.46 -15.67 -14.50
N ALA A 44 -7.46 -14.62 -15.33
CA ALA A 44 -6.28 -13.81 -15.62
C ALA A 44 -5.95 -12.78 -14.53
N ALA A 45 -6.86 -12.55 -13.57
CA ALA A 45 -6.66 -11.60 -12.49
C ALA A 45 -5.62 -12.11 -11.48
N GLN A 46 -4.65 -11.26 -11.17
CA GLN A 46 -3.68 -11.51 -10.07
C GLN A 46 -4.29 -11.18 -8.72
N LEU A 47 -5.12 -10.16 -8.66
CA LEU A 47 -5.86 -9.71 -7.48
C LEU A 47 -7.34 -9.58 -7.83
N THR A 48 -8.17 -9.78 -6.82
CA THR A 48 -9.61 -9.56 -6.94
C THR A 48 -10.04 -8.58 -5.85
N GLY A 49 -10.90 -7.66 -6.19
CA GLY A 49 -11.41 -6.68 -5.24
C GLY A 49 -12.74 -6.10 -5.64
N THR A 50 -13.26 -5.23 -4.80
CA THR A 50 -14.52 -4.52 -5.01
C THR A 50 -14.25 -3.03 -5.16
N VAL A 51 -14.82 -2.41 -6.19
CA VAL A 51 -14.74 -0.95 -6.39
C VAL A 51 -15.53 -0.27 -5.28
N THR A 52 -14.87 0.59 -4.51
CA THR A 52 -15.50 1.36 -3.42
C THR A 52 -15.83 2.77 -3.84
N SER A 53 -15.12 3.32 -4.82
CA SER A 53 -15.32 4.67 -5.34
C SER A 53 -14.91 4.75 -6.80
N CYS A 54 -15.65 5.53 -7.59
CA CYS A 54 -15.30 5.82 -8.97
C CYS A 54 -15.63 7.29 -9.25
N ILE A 55 -14.61 8.07 -9.59
CA ILE A 55 -14.70 9.50 -9.82
C ILE A 55 -14.10 9.85 -11.18
N PHE A 56 -14.83 10.61 -11.99
CA PHE A 56 -14.34 11.13 -13.26
C PHE A 56 -13.45 12.36 -13.02
N LYS A 57 -12.22 12.34 -13.54
CA LYS A 57 -11.23 13.42 -13.37
C LYS A 57 -11.02 14.26 -14.65
N GLY A 58 -11.97 14.25 -15.56
CA GLY A 58 -11.94 15.03 -16.79
C GLY A 58 -11.34 14.30 -18.00
N VAL A 59 -10.43 13.38 -17.80
CA VAL A 59 -9.79 12.58 -18.88
C VAL A 59 -9.92 11.08 -18.60
N HIS A 60 -9.82 10.66 -17.35
CA HIS A 60 -9.91 9.27 -16.91
C HIS A 60 -10.75 9.17 -15.64
N TYR A 61 -11.10 7.94 -15.28
CA TYR A 61 -11.75 7.61 -14.02
C TYR A 61 -10.69 7.21 -12.99
N GLU A 62 -10.82 7.75 -11.78
CA GLU A 62 -10.04 7.34 -10.63
C GLU A 62 -10.92 6.47 -9.74
N MET A 63 -10.50 5.24 -9.54
CA MET A 63 -11.24 4.24 -8.79
C MET A 63 -10.44 3.77 -7.59
N LEU A 64 -11.13 3.59 -6.47
CA LEU A 64 -10.57 2.90 -5.31
C LEU A 64 -11.13 1.49 -5.29
N VAL A 65 -10.22 0.52 -5.21
CA VAL A 65 -10.56 -0.91 -5.17
C VAL A 65 -10.05 -1.50 -3.87
N GLN A 66 -10.95 -2.07 -3.10
CA GLN A 66 -10.59 -2.81 -1.89
C GLN A 66 -10.44 -4.29 -2.23
N THR A 67 -9.24 -4.85 -2.03
CA THR A 67 -8.99 -6.27 -2.26
C THR A 67 -9.68 -7.14 -1.21
N ARG A 68 -9.82 -8.43 -1.48
CA ARG A 68 -10.40 -9.40 -0.53
C ARG A 68 -9.60 -9.48 0.76
N GLU A 69 -8.30 -9.23 0.70
CA GLU A 69 -7.40 -9.22 1.85
C GLU A 69 -7.46 -7.92 2.68
N GLY A 70 -8.25 -6.93 2.22
CA GLY A 70 -8.47 -5.67 2.92
C GLY A 70 -7.54 -4.52 2.53
N TYR A 71 -6.74 -4.66 1.48
CA TYR A 71 -5.90 -3.59 0.95
C TYR A 71 -6.70 -2.69 0.01
N GLU A 72 -6.42 -1.40 0.05
CA GLU A 72 -7.03 -0.41 -0.84
C GLU A 72 -6.02 0.01 -1.91
N LEU A 73 -6.42 -0.08 -3.16
CA LEU A 73 -5.61 0.30 -4.32
C LEU A 73 -6.31 1.39 -5.11
N MET A 74 -5.52 2.38 -5.58
CA MET A 74 -5.99 3.39 -6.51
C MET A 74 -5.70 2.95 -7.93
N VAL A 75 -6.72 2.99 -8.79
CA VAL A 75 -6.64 2.60 -10.20
C VAL A 75 -7.13 3.75 -11.08
N GLN A 76 -6.41 4.03 -12.14
CA GLN A 76 -6.84 4.97 -13.18
C GLN A 76 -7.06 4.23 -14.49
N ASP A 77 -8.25 4.39 -15.05
CA ASP A 77 -8.63 3.78 -16.34
C ASP A 77 -9.58 4.70 -17.09
N TYR A 78 -9.66 4.50 -18.40
CA TYR A 78 -10.63 5.21 -19.25
C TYR A 78 -12.04 4.64 -19.15
N HIS A 79 -12.18 3.45 -18.59
CA HIS A 79 -13.46 2.78 -18.40
C HIS A 79 -13.90 2.89 -16.93
N ALA A 80 -15.18 3.19 -16.74
CA ALA A 80 -15.79 3.27 -15.43
C ALA A 80 -16.26 1.88 -14.96
N PHE A 81 -15.98 1.57 -13.70
CA PHE A 81 -16.59 0.45 -12.98
C PHE A 81 -17.35 1.02 -11.78
N GLU A 82 -18.61 0.63 -11.66
CA GLU A 82 -19.47 1.14 -10.62
C GLU A 82 -19.02 0.69 -9.22
N ALA A 83 -19.22 1.54 -8.22
CA ALA A 83 -19.00 1.20 -6.83
C ALA A 83 -19.84 -0.02 -6.43
N GLY A 84 -19.22 -0.97 -5.73
CA GLY A 84 -19.83 -2.25 -5.36
C GLY A 84 -19.62 -3.39 -6.35
N ARG A 85 -19.04 -3.11 -7.53
CA ARG A 85 -18.72 -4.14 -8.53
C ARG A 85 -17.45 -4.87 -8.16
N GLU A 86 -17.46 -6.19 -8.30
CA GLU A 86 -16.28 -7.02 -8.15
C GLU A 86 -15.45 -7.00 -9.43
N VAL A 87 -14.15 -6.73 -9.31
CA VAL A 87 -13.23 -6.57 -10.44
C VAL A 87 -11.96 -7.38 -10.23
N GLY A 88 -11.29 -7.71 -11.34
CA GLY A 88 -9.97 -8.28 -11.37
C GLY A 88 -8.92 -7.21 -11.65
N LEU A 89 -7.76 -7.35 -11.03
CA LEU A 89 -6.62 -6.46 -11.20
C LEU A 89 -5.40 -7.24 -11.69
N LEU A 90 -4.62 -6.63 -12.56
CA LEU A 90 -3.38 -7.18 -13.08
C LEU A 90 -2.32 -6.07 -13.16
N VAL A 91 -1.11 -6.40 -12.73
CA VAL A 91 0.06 -5.53 -12.85
C VAL A 91 1.17 -6.26 -13.58
N LYS A 92 1.75 -5.63 -14.57
CA LYS A 92 2.88 -6.22 -15.31
C LYS A 92 4.18 -6.10 -14.51
N PRO A 93 5.12 -7.04 -14.65
CA PRO A 93 6.40 -6.98 -13.94
C PRO A 93 7.20 -5.70 -14.14
N PHE A 94 7.13 -5.11 -15.34
CA PHE A 94 7.82 -3.85 -15.67
C PHE A 94 7.24 -2.61 -14.95
N ASP A 95 6.00 -2.69 -14.51
CA ASP A 95 5.29 -1.58 -13.88
C ASP A 95 5.41 -1.61 -12.35
N ILE A 96 6.05 -2.63 -11.81
CA ILE A 96 6.33 -2.80 -10.39
C ILE A 96 7.73 -2.26 -10.10
N HIS A 97 7.79 -1.14 -9.38
CA HIS A 97 9.05 -0.52 -8.97
C HIS A 97 9.36 -0.86 -7.52
N VAL A 98 10.54 -1.43 -7.29
CA VAL A 98 11.01 -1.82 -5.97
C VAL A 98 12.08 -0.85 -5.50
N MET A 99 11.93 -0.31 -4.31
CA MET A 99 12.86 0.64 -3.71
C MET A 99 13.33 0.12 -2.36
N LYS A 100 14.59 0.40 -2.04
CA LYS A 100 15.08 0.15 -0.67
C LYS A 100 14.29 0.99 0.31
N LYS A 101 13.86 0.35 1.37
CA LYS A 101 13.25 1.06 2.49
C LYS A 101 14.34 1.81 3.25
N GLU A 102 14.51 3.09 2.90
CA GLU A 102 15.47 3.95 3.57
C GLU A 102 14.91 4.48 4.89
N ARG A 103 15.73 4.42 5.94
CA ARG A 103 15.41 5.09 7.20
C ARG A 103 15.69 6.58 7.05
N THR A 104 14.65 7.36 6.90
CA THR A 104 14.74 8.83 6.92
C THR A 104 14.54 9.42 8.32
N CYS A 105 14.11 8.60 9.28
CA CYS A 105 13.86 8.99 10.66
C CYS A 105 14.07 7.79 11.58
N ASN A 106 14.24 8.06 12.86
CA ASN A 106 14.22 7.02 13.88
C ASN A 106 12.78 6.64 14.19
N THR A 107 12.47 5.35 14.08
CA THR A 107 11.15 4.81 14.35
C THR A 107 11.25 3.79 15.49
N PHE A 108 10.45 3.98 16.52
CA PHE A 108 10.40 3.11 17.67
C PHE A 108 8.97 2.67 17.94
N GLU A 109 8.80 1.48 18.47
CA GLU A 109 7.54 1.07 19.04
C GLU A 109 7.39 1.72 20.42
N GLY A 110 6.32 2.48 20.61
CA GLY A 110 6.04 3.18 21.85
C GLY A 110 4.60 2.97 22.29
N LYS A 111 4.36 3.17 23.57
CA LYS A 111 3.03 3.11 24.16
C LYS A 111 2.64 4.49 24.69
N LEU A 112 1.48 4.96 24.29
CA LEU A 112 0.93 6.20 24.81
C LEU A 112 0.46 5.99 26.26
N VAL A 113 1.04 6.74 27.18
CA VAL A 113 0.70 6.66 28.62
C VAL A 113 -0.46 7.61 28.93
N ASP A 114 -0.37 8.84 28.42
CA ASP A 114 -1.43 9.84 28.49
C ASP A 114 -1.37 10.76 27.25
N GLU A 115 -2.15 11.84 27.24
CA GLU A 115 -2.24 12.75 26.08
C GLU A 115 -0.92 13.44 25.73
N THR A 116 0.02 13.52 26.69
CA THR A 116 1.28 14.27 26.56
C THR A 116 2.52 13.44 26.83
N HIS A 117 2.38 12.16 27.15
CA HIS A 117 3.50 11.28 27.46
C HIS A 117 3.47 9.99 26.67
N VAL A 118 4.61 9.62 26.15
CA VAL A 118 4.84 8.36 25.43
C VAL A 118 5.98 7.59 26.07
N ASP A 119 5.80 6.29 26.22
CA ASP A 119 6.80 5.37 26.75
C ASP A 119 7.42 4.58 25.61
N PHE A 120 8.73 4.70 25.44
CA PHE A 120 9.50 3.94 24.47
C PHE A 120 10.95 3.77 24.94
N LEU A 121 11.62 2.73 24.47
CA LEU A 121 12.98 2.36 24.90
C LEU A 121 13.12 2.23 26.43
N GLY A 122 12.03 1.88 27.14
CA GLY A 122 12.02 1.77 28.58
C GLY A 122 12.01 3.10 29.34
N CYS A 123 11.82 4.22 28.67
CA CYS A 123 11.78 5.57 29.23
C CYS A 123 10.49 6.28 28.87
N ASN A 124 10.04 7.13 29.78
CA ASN A 124 8.88 8.00 29.57
C ASN A 124 9.33 9.36 29.04
N PHE A 125 8.73 9.81 27.94
CA PHE A 125 9.03 11.09 27.31
C PHE A 125 7.78 11.95 27.21
N GLU A 126 7.93 13.24 27.42
CA GLU A 126 6.89 14.23 27.17
C GLU A 126 6.78 14.49 25.66
N CYS A 127 5.57 14.48 25.14
CA CYS A 127 5.29 14.77 23.75
C CYS A 127 4.14 15.78 23.60
N LEU A 128 4.04 16.39 22.45
CA LEU A 128 2.89 17.22 22.12
C LEU A 128 1.64 16.33 21.98
N PRO A 129 0.44 16.82 22.34
CA PRO A 129 -0.79 16.05 22.21
C PRO A 129 -0.95 15.52 20.79
N CYS A 130 -0.97 14.21 20.64
CA CYS A 130 -1.27 13.60 19.37
C CYS A 130 -2.76 13.79 19.08
N ARG A 131 -3.10 14.42 17.97
CA ARG A 131 -4.48 14.37 17.48
C ARG A 131 -4.80 12.92 17.19
N ALA A 132 -5.73 12.37 17.94
CA ALA A 132 -6.19 11.02 17.77
C ALA A 132 -6.77 10.83 16.35
N SER A 133 -5.97 10.29 15.46
CA SER A 133 -6.54 9.50 14.39
C SER A 133 -6.81 8.12 14.99
N SER A 134 -7.98 7.57 14.74
CA SER A 134 -8.48 6.30 15.29
C SER A 134 -7.67 5.06 14.87
N ARG A 135 -6.48 5.23 14.35
CA ARG A 135 -5.51 4.18 14.04
C ARG A 135 -4.18 4.62 14.62
N ALA A 136 -3.55 3.72 15.36
CA ALA A 136 -2.23 3.89 15.92
C ALA A 136 -1.20 4.17 14.80
N ALA A 137 -1.16 5.42 14.34
CA ALA A 137 -0.06 5.89 13.53
C ALA A 137 1.12 6.12 14.48
N PRO A 138 2.33 5.62 14.19
CA PRO A 138 3.49 5.93 14.98
C PRO A 138 3.68 7.45 15.00
N CYS A 139 3.81 8.03 16.18
CA CYS A 139 4.18 9.44 16.33
C CYS A 139 5.53 9.63 15.64
N LYS A 140 5.54 10.37 14.54
CA LYS A 140 6.80 10.73 13.88
C LYS A 140 7.39 11.92 14.59
N TRP A 141 8.54 11.72 15.18
CA TRP A 141 9.40 12.79 15.68
C TRP A 141 10.28 13.28 14.53
N LYS A 142 10.32 14.57 14.37
CA LYS A 142 11.34 15.20 13.54
C LYS A 142 12.61 15.44 14.37
#